data_44a8681a3f5615c506a1a4c353157d9f
#
_entry.id   44a8681a3f5615c506a1a4c353157d9f
#
_cell.length_a   1.000
_cell.length_b   1.000
_cell.length_c   1.000
_cell.angle_alpha   90.00
_cell.angle_beta   90.00
_cell.angle_gamma   90.00
#
_symmetry.space_group_name_H-M   'P 1'
#
loop_
_entity.id
_entity.type
_entity.pdbx_description
1 polymer ?
#
loop_
_entity_poly.entity_id
_entity_poly.type
_entity_poly.pdbx_seq_one_letter_code
_entity_poly.pdbx_strand_id
1 'polypeptide(L)'
;FVAREHLLAVARAMRDTPQLRFEMCMGVSGVHYPNETGRELHAVYPLLSITNGSRRVRLEVAAPDSDPHIPSIISVYPGNDWHERETWDMFGIIFDGHPALTRILMPDDWPGHPQRKDYPLGGIPVEYKGGVVPPPDQRRAFN
;
A
#
# COMPACT_ATOMS: atom_id res chain seq x y z
N PHE A 1 11.11 -7.65 -9.34
CA PHE A 1 10.30 -6.52 -9.82
C PHE A 1 9.46 -6.94 -11.02
N VAL A 2 8.25 -6.39 -11.13
CA VAL A 2 7.31 -6.60 -12.24
C VAL A 2 6.86 -5.23 -12.74
N ALA A 3 6.85 -5.03 -14.05
CA ALA A 3 6.27 -3.82 -14.63
C ALA A 3 4.75 -3.79 -14.38
N ARG A 4 4.20 -2.61 -14.08
CA ARG A 4 2.79 -2.47 -13.67
C ARG A 4 1.80 -3.03 -14.69
N GLU A 5 2.05 -2.86 -15.98
CA GLU A 5 1.23 -3.37 -17.08
C GLU A 5 1.20 -4.91 -17.17
N HIS A 6 2.18 -5.59 -16.56
CA HIS A 6 2.27 -7.05 -16.54
C HIS A 6 1.80 -7.68 -15.23
N LEU A 7 1.54 -6.88 -14.20
CA LEU A 7 1.23 -7.38 -12.85
C LEU A 7 0.10 -8.41 -12.84
N LEU A 8 -1.02 -8.11 -13.49
CA LEU A 8 -2.19 -8.99 -13.47
C LEU A 8 -1.93 -10.32 -14.18
N ALA A 9 -1.21 -10.28 -15.31
CA ALA A 9 -0.83 -11.49 -16.05
C ALA A 9 0.15 -12.35 -15.26
N VAL A 10 1.15 -11.72 -14.62
CA VAL A 10 2.12 -12.41 -13.76
C VAL A 10 1.44 -13.01 -12.54
N ALA A 11 0.55 -12.26 -11.86
CA ALA A 11 -0.18 -12.76 -10.70
C ALA A 11 -1.02 -14.01 -11.05
N ARG A 12 -1.72 -14.00 -12.18
CA ARG A 12 -2.46 -15.18 -12.69
C ARG A 12 -1.53 -16.35 -12.98
N ALA A 13 -0.43 -16.12 -13.68
CA ALA A 13 0.55 -17.18 -13.98
C ALA A 13 1.15 -17.77 -12.71
N MET A 14 1.46 -16.93 -11.71
CA MET A 14 1.98 -17.37 -10.40
C MET A 14 0.97 -18.26 -9.66
N ARG A 15 -0.32 -17.93 -9.72
CA ARG A 15 -1.38 -18.71 -9.07
C ARG A 15 -1.67 -20.01 -9.82
N ASP A 16 -1.83 -19.95 -11.15
CA ASP A 16 -2.45 -21.01 -11.94
C ASP A 16 -1.44 -22.05 -12.50
N THR A 17 -0.17 -21.68 -12.63
CA THR A 17 0.87 -22.61 -13.15
C THR A 17 1.13 -23.73 -12.14
N PRO A 18 0.99 -25.01 -12.50
CA PRO A 18 1.11 -26.14 -11.56
C PRO A 18 2.44 -26.22 -10.81
N GLN A 19 3.54 -25.82 -11.44
CA GLN A 19 4.88 -25.82 -10.83
C GLN A 19 5.08 -24.66 -9.85
N LEU A 20 4.27 -23.60 -9.95
CA LEU A 20 4.33 -22.41 -9.12
C LEU A 20 3.32 -22.44 -7.99
N ARG A 21 2.04 -22.45 -8.34
CA ARG A 21 0.90 -22.55 -7.42
C ARG A 21 1.04 -21.65 -6.17
N PHE A 22 1.23 -20.36 -6.40
CA PHE A 22 1.17 -19.38 -5.34
C PHE A 22 -0.30 -19.02 -5.08
N GLU A 23 -0.99 -19.88 -4.37
CA GLU A 23 -2.44 -19.82 -4.17
C GLU A 23 -2.85 -18.65 -3.28
N MET A 24 -1.93 -18.18 -2.44
CA MET A 24 -2.22 -17.17 -1.44
C MET A 24 -1.38 -15.92 -1.66
N CYS A 25 -2.01 -14.77 -1.75
CA CYS A 25 -1.37 -13.48 -1.50
C CYS A 25 -1.63 -13.09 -0.04
N MET A 26 -0.55 -12.92 0.72
CA MET A 26 -0.64 -12.67 2.16
C MET A 26 -0.98 -11.21 2.50
N GLY A 27 -0.99 -10.34 1.51
CA GLY A 27 -1.30 -8.93 1.67
C GLY A 27 -0.72 -8.06 0.57
N VAL A 28 -0.94 -6.77 0.69
CA VAL A 28 -0.29 -5.72 -0.12
C VAL A 28 0.27 -4.69 0.84
N SER A 29 1.52 -4.30 0.66
CA SER A 29 2.16 -3.26 1.46
C SER A 29 2.69 -2.16 0.55
N GLY A 30 2.38 -0.91 0.89
CA GLY A 30 2.95 0.26 0.22
C GLY A 30 4.34 0.58 0.79
N VAL A 31 5.20 1.12 -0.06
CA VAL A 31 6.48 1.73 0.34
C VAL A 31 6.67 3.01 -0.46
N HIS A 32 7.20 4.05 0.18
CA HIS A 32 7.53 5.32 -0.48
C HIS A 32 9.03 5.57 -0.39
N TYR A 33 9.66 5.73 -1.57
CA TYR A 33 11.07 6.06 -1.76
C TYR A 33 11.20 7.42 -2.47
N PRO A 34 11.14 8.55 -1.76
CA PRO A 34 11.06 9.89 -2.37
C PRO A 34 12.26 10.26 -3.25
N ASN A 35 13.37 9.55 -3.11
CA ASN A 35 14.58 9.78 -3.90
C ASN A 35 14.71 8.88 -5.15
N GLU A 36 13.79 7.95 -5.36
CA GLU A 36 13.78 7.08 -6.54
C GLU A 36 12.91 7.67 -7.65
N THR A 37 13.39 8.73 -8.31
CA THR A 37 12.63 9.45 -9.34
C THR A 37 12.03 8.53 -10.40
N GLY A 38 10.72 8.65 -10.63
CA GLY A 38 9.94 7.82 -11.55
C GLY A 38 9.53 6.45 -10.99
N ARG A 39 9.90 6.15 -9.73
CA ARG A 39 9.59 4.90 -9.03
C ARG A 39 9.40 5.13 -7.54
N GLU A 40 8.82 6.24 -7.16
CA GLU A 40 8.75 6.67 -5.77
C GLU A 40 7.81 5.78 -4.94
N LEU A 41 6.75 5.26 -5.54
CA LEU A 41 5.74 4.43 -4.86
C LEU A 41 5.85 2.98 -5.28
N HIS A 42 5.94 2.09 -4.31
CA HIS A 42 6.01 0.64 -4.53
C HIS A 42 4.83 -0.06 -3.86
N ALA A 43 4.24 -1.01 -4.56
CA ALA A 43 3.33 -2.00 -3.99
C ALA A 43 4.04 -3.36 -3.94
N VAL A 44 4.05 -3.97 -2.75
CA VAL A 44 4.74 -5.23 -2.45
C VAL A 44 3.73 -6.30 -2.13
N TYR A 45 3.78 -7.40 -2.86
CA TYR A 45 2.85 -8.53 -2.76
C TYR A 45 3.60 -9.79 -2.33
N PRO A 46 3.56 -10.17 -1.06
CA PRO A 46 4.09 -11.45 -0.60
C PRO A 46 3.14 -12.59 -0.98
N LEU A 47 3.62 -13.51 -1.80
CA LEU A 47 2.88 -14.68 -2.26
C LEU A 47 3.39 -15.95 -1.58
N LEU A 48 2.47 -16.86 -1.27
CA LEU A 48 2.74 -18.15 -0.65
C LEU A 48 2.16 -19.28 -1.50
N SER A 49 3.01 -20.27 -1.82
CA SER A 49 2.59 -21.56 -2.38
C SER A 49 2.51 -22.58 -1.27
N ILE A 50 1.29 -22.93 -0.86
CA ILE A 50 1.05 -23.97 0.17
C ILE A 50 1.30 -25.35 -0.43
N THR A 51 0.74 -25.60 -1.61
CA THR A 51 0.83 -26.90 -2.32
C THR A 51 2.26 -27.31 -2.61
N ASN A 52 3.13 -26.39 -3.00
CA ASN A 52 4.51 -26.67 -3.41
C ASN A 52 5.53 -26.39 -2.30
N GLY A 53 5.28 -26.90 -1.08
CA GLY A 53 6.25 -26.90 0.01
C GLY A 53 6.40 -25.56 0.71
N SER A 54 5.34 -24.79 0.82
CA SER A 54 5.29 -23.50 1.53
C SER A 54 6.33 -22.47 1.00
N ARG A 55 6.58 -22.50 -0.31
CA ARG A 55 7.49 -21.55 -0.95
C ARG A 55 6.91 -20.15 -0.91
N ARG A 56 7.79 -19.18 -0.73
CA ARG A 56 7.42 -17.77 -0.68
C ARG A 56 8.14 -16.99 -1.76
N VAL A 57 7.46 -16.03 -2.34
CA VAL A 57 8.03 -15.05 -3.28
C VAL A 57 7.42 -13.68 -3.00
N ARG A 58 8.15 -12.65 -3.28
CA ARG A 58 7.68 -11.28 -3.22
C ARG A 58 7.66 -10.70 -4.63
N LEU A 59 6.48 -10.29 -5.08
CA LEU A 59 6.36 -9.42 -6.26
C LEU A 59 6.43 -7.97 -5.78
N GLU A 60 7.08 -7.13 -6.55
CA GLU A 60 7.20 -5.71 -6.27
C GLU A 60 6.98 -4.91 -7.55
N VAL A 61 6.07 -3.95 -7.48
CA VAL A 61 5.67 -3.08 -8.59
C VAL A 61 5.89 -1.64 -8.17
N ALA A 62 6.54 -0.87 -9.03
CA ALA A 62 6.77 0.55 -8.81
C ALA A 62 5.89 1.41 -9.72
N ALA A 63 5.47 2.55 -9.20
CA ALA A 63 4.78 3.61 -9.93
C ALA A 63 5.41 4.97 -9.59
N PRO A 64 5.45 5.91 -10.53
CA PRO A 64 5.89 7.26 -10.24
C PRO A 64 4.84 8.01 -9.41
N ASP A 65 5.29 8.93 -8.58
CA ASP A 65 4.42 9.77 -7.76
C ASP A 65 3.45 10.63 -8.61
N SER A 66 3.89 11.03 -9.80
CA SER A 66 3.08 11.78 -10.76
C SER A 66 1.97 10.97 -11.42
N ASP A 67 2.05 9.63 -11.36
CA ASP A 67 1.08 8.68 -11.94
C ASP A 67 1.04 7.42 -11.07
N PRO A 68 0.42 7.48 -9.84
CA PRO A 68 0.51 6.44 -8.82
C PRO A 68 -0.45 5.26 -9.09
N HIS A 69 -0.65 4.91 -10.34
CA HIS A 69 -1.59 3.89 -10.77
C HIS A 69 -0.94 2.52 -10.90
N ILE A 70 -1.54 1.51 -10.26
CA ILE A 70 -1.16 0.09 -10.34
C ILE A 70 -2.42 -0.74 -10.54
N PRO A 71 -2.45 -1.74 -11.47
CA PRO A 71 -3.61 -2.60 -11.61
C PRO A 71 -3.96 -3.35 -10.32
N SER A 72 -5.23 -3.37 -9.96
CA SER A 72 -5.73 -4.20 -8.85
C SER A 72 -5.59 -5.69 -9.17
N ILE A 73 -5.18 -6.48 -8.18
CA ILE A 73 -5.10 -7.95 -8.32
C ILE A 73 -6.22 -8.69 -7.60
N ILE A 74 -7.26 -8.01 -7.14
CA ILE A 74 -8.39 -8.66 -6.43
C ILE A 74 -9.14 -9.68 -7.28
N SER A 75 -9.14 -9.54 -8.62
CA SER A 75 -9.68 -10.56 -9.53
C SER A 75 -8.89 -11.88 -9.50
N VAL A 76 -7.65 -11.85 -9.03
CA VAL A 76 -6.77 -13.03 -8.86
C VAL A 76 -6.74 -13.47 -7.40
N TYR A 77 -6.61 -12.53 -6.47
CA TYR A 77 -6.55 -12.75 -5.03
C TYR A 77 -7.59 -11.88 -4.30
N PRO A 78 -8.85 -12.32 -4.20
CA PRO A 78 -9.92 -11.50 -3.64
C PRO A 78 -9.69 -11.03 -2.20
N GLY A 79 -8.91 -11.77 -1.41
CA GLY A 79 -8.55 -11.38 -0.04
C GLY A 79 -7.75 -10.09 0.08
N ASN A 80 -7.22 -9.57 -1.03
CA ASN A 80 -6.44 -8.34 -1.03
C ASN A 80 -7.27 -7.04 -1.14
N ASP A 81 -8.58 -7.11 -1.23
CA ASP A 81 -9.48 -5.95 -1.23
C ASP A 81 -9.09 -4.96 -0.11
N TRP A 82 -9.08 -5.43 1.14
CA TRP A 82 -8.74 -4.61 2.31
C TRP A 82 -7.31 -4.08 2.27
N HIS A 83 -6.35 -4.88 1.82
CA HIS A 83 -4.95 -4.49 1.76
C HIS A 83 -4.68 -3.44 0.67
N GLU A 84 -5.35 -3.52 -0.48
CA GLU A 84 -5.27 -2.49 -1.51
C GLU A 84 -5.89 -1.18 -1.03
N ARG A 85 -7.02 -1.22 -0.33
CA ARG A 85 -7.63 -0.03 0.30
C ARG A 85 -6.71 0.60 1.34
N GLU A 86 -6.09 -0.20 2.21
CA GLU A 86 -5.13 0.28 3.20
C GLU A 86 -3.93 0.94 2.54
N THR A 87 -3.39 0.30 1.51
CA THR A 87 -2.23 0.82 0.77
C THR A 87 -2.55 2.12 0.05
N TRP A 88 -3.74 2.24 -0.53
CA TRP A 88 -4.22 3.50 -1.09
C TRP A 88 -4.40 4.56 0.01
N ASP A 89 -5.03 4.22 1.11
CA ASP A 89 -5.30 5.16 2.21
C ASP A 89 -3.99 5.73 2.79
N MET A 90 -2.97 4.89 2.98
CA MET A 90 -1.71 5.26 3.62
C MET A 90 -0.68 5.88 2.69
N PHE A 91 -0.64 5.48 1.40
CA PHE A 91 0.42 5.88 0.45
C PHE A 91 -0.09 6.61 -0.78
N GLY A 92 -1.39 6.53 -1.09
CA GLY A 92 -1.98 7.16 -2.28
C GLY A 92 -1.81 6.35 -3.57
N ILE A 93 -1.42 5.08 -3.50
CA ILE A 93 -1.37 4.21 -4.67
C ILE A 93 -2.79 3.89 -5.11
N ILE A 94 -3.13 4.24 -6.36
CA ILE A 94 -4.45 4.01 -6.94
C ILE A 94 -4.48 2.63 -7.59
N PHE A 95 -5.37 1.77 -7.12
CA PHE A 95 -5.52 0.41 -7.67
C PHE A 95 -6.61 0.38 -8.74
N ASP A 96 -6.19 0.38 -10.00
CA ASP A 96 -7.10 0.39 -11.14
C ASP A 96 -7.92 -0.89 -11.23
N GLY A 97 -9.24 -0.74 -11.34
CA GLY A 97 -10.18 -1.86 -11.35
C GLY A 97 -10.58 -2.36 -9.96
N HIS A 98 -10.16 -1.71 -8.88
CA HIS A 98 -10.69 -1.98 -7.55
C HIS A 98 -12.16 -1.52 -7.45
N PRO A 99 -13.10 -2.36 -6.97
CA PRO A 99 -14.54 -2.03 -7.02
C PRO A 99 -14.95 -0.91 -6.08
N ALA A 100 -14.23 -0.71 -4.96
CA ALA A 100 -14.58 0.26 -3.94
C ALA A 100 -13.34 0.76 -3.19
N LEU A 101 -12.52 1.58 -3.88
CA LEU A 101 -11.31 2.14 -3.29
C LEU A 101 -11.66 3.30 -2.35
N THR A 102 -11.94 2.96 -1.10
CA THR A 102 -12.34 3.90 -0.04
C THR A 102 -11.40 3.80 1.14
N ARG A 103 -11.33 4.86 1.96
CA ARG A 103 -10.48 4.85 3.17
C ARG A 103 -10.87 3.73 4.14
N ILE A 104 -9.93 3.28 4.93
CA ILE A 104 -10.11 2.18 5.89
C ILE A 104 -9.55 2.53 7.28
N LEU A 105 -8.43 3.23 7.36
CA LEU A 105 -7.80 3.61 8.62
C LEU A 105 -8.03 5.08 8.95
N MET A 106 -7.97 5.95 7.95
CA MET A 106 -8.19 7.38 8.15
C MET A 106 -9.67 7.73 7.97
N PRO A 107 -10.15 8.83 8.60
CA PRO A 107 -11.46 9.41 8.28
C PRO A 107 -11.60 9.75 6.80
N ASP A 108 -12.82 9.73 6.27
CA ASP A 108 -13.07 9.94 4.83
C ASP A 108 -12.60 11.32 4.33
N ASP A 109 -12.64 12.32 5.20
CA ASP A 109 -12.23 13.71 4.92
C ASP A 109 -10.75 14.00 5.25
N TRP A 110 -9.97 12.98 5.63
CA TRP A 110 -8.56 13.18 5.97
C TRP A 110 -7.73 13.63 4.76
N PRO A 111 -6.96 14.74 4.86
CA PRO A 111 -6.14 15.22 3.76
C PRO A 111 -4.83 14.42 3.64
N GLY A 112 -4.54 13.94 2.43
CA GLY A 112 -3.28 13.27 2.12
C GLY A 112 -3.18 11.81 2.60
N HIS A 113 -1.94 11.28 2.60
CA HIS A 113 -1.61 9.89 2.85
C HIS A 113 -0.51 9.77 3.92
N PRO A 114 -0.86 9.38 5.16
CA PRO A 114 0.01 9.61 6.33
C PRO A 114 1.31 8.81 6.39
N GLN A 115 1.43 7.71 5.64
CA GLN A 115 2.66 6.91 5.65
C GLN A 115 3.68 7.29 4.57
N ARG A 116 3.35 8.26 3.74
CA ARG A 116 4.32 8.84 2.80
C ARG A 116 5.45 9.52 3.59
N LYS A 117 6.69 9.40 3.11
CA LYS A 117 7.87 9.99 3.78
C LYS A 117 7.90 11.52 3.72
N ASP A 118 7.19 12.10 2.76
CA ASP A 118 7.02 13.54 2.57
C ASP A 118 5.80 14.10 3.33
N TYR A 119 5.01 13.26 3.99
CA TYR A 119 3.87 13.69 4.79
C TYR A 119 4.36 14.33 6.10
N PRO A 120 3.83 15.53 6.48
CA PRO A 120 4.23 16.21 7.72
C PRO A 120 3.94 15.37 8.97
N LEU A 121 4.91 15.31 9.89
CA LEU A 121 4.76 14.60 11.18
C LEU A 121 4.01 15.41 12.25
N GLY A 122 3.27 16.44 11.85
CA GLY A 122 2.68 17.45 12.74
C GLY A 122 1.58 16.96 13.65
N GLY A 123 0.97 15.89 13.56
CA GLY A 123 -0.12 15.43 14.42
C GLY A 123 -1.29 16.43 14.54
N ILE A 124 -2.35 16.05 15.26
CA ILE A 124 -3.55 16.85 15.46
C ILE A 124 -3.52 17.46 16.86
N PRO A 125 -3.87 18.76 17.04
CA PRO A 125 -4.11 19.34 18.36
C PRO A 125 -5.25 18.58 19.06
N VAL A 126 -5.04 18.17 20.30
CA VAL A 126 -6.05 17.47 21.10
C VAL A 126 -6.56 18.40 22.19
N GLU A 127 -7.88 18.59 22.25
CA GLU A 127 -8.52 19.28 23.36
C GLU A 127 -8.63 18.33 24.57
N TYR A 128 -8.11 18.74 25.71
CA TYR A 128 -8.19 17.99 26.95
C TYR A 128 -8.55 18.91 28.11
N LYS A 129 -9.71 18.68 28.75
CA LYS A 129 -10.21 19.46 29.89
C LYS A 129 -10.21 20.98 29.66
N GLY A 130 -10.61 21.41 28.44
CA GLY A 130 -10.66 22.82 28.09
C GLY A 130 -9.32 23.45 27.69
N GLY A 131 -8.23 22.66 27.61
CA GLY A 131 -6.94 23.07 27.08
C GLY A 131 -6.61 22.35 25.78
N VAL A 132 -6.03 23.06 24.81
CA VAL A 132 -5.54 22.46 23.55
C VAL A 132 -4.10 22.03 23.76
N VAL A 133 -3.83 20.74 23.56
CA VAL A 133 -2.46 20.19 23.56
C VAL A 133 -1.95 20.24 22.13
N PRO A 134 -0.89 21.04 21.83
CA PRO A 134 -0.36 21.12 20.48
C PRO A 134 0.28 19.79 20.05
N PRO A 135 0.38 19.53 18.72
CA PRO A 135 1.05 18.36 18.18
C PRO A 135 2.50 18.24 18.68
N PRO A 136 3.10 17.04 18.69
CA PRO A 136 4.45 16.81 19.24
C PRO A 136 5.55 17.68 18.63
N ASP A 137 5.44 18.03 17.35
CA ASP A 137 6.38 18.88 16.62
C ASP A 137 6.33 20.36 17.05
N GLN A 138 5.22 20.79 17.67
CA GLN A 138 5.03 22.15 18.16
C GLN A 138 5.24 22.28 19.67
N ARG A 139 5.52 21.17 20.36
CA ARG A 139 5.80 21.20 21.78
C ARG A 139 7.23 21.66 22.01
N ARG A 140 7.45 22.45 23.10
CA ARG A 140 8.81 22.82 23.50
C ARG A 140 9.63 21.57 23.77
N ALA A 141 10.82 21.48 23.15
CA ALA A 141 11.82 20.54 23.59
C ALA A 141 12.23 20.91 25.04
N PHE A 142 12.16 19.95 25.94
CA PHE A 142 12.79 20.07 27.25
C PHE A 142 14.29 19.82 27.03
N ASN A 143 15.10 20.84 27.16
CA ASN A 143 16.55 20.75 27.23
C ASN A 143 16.96 20.27 28.63
#